data_fa3fc2acd1b054bfc8e9f4a8941fd974
#
_entry.id   fa3fc2acd1b054bfc8e9f4a8941fd974
#
_cell.length_a   1.000
_cell.length_b   1.000
_cell.length_c   1.000
_cell.angle_alpha   90.00
_cell.angle_beta   90.00
_cell.angle_gamma   90.00
#
_symmetry.space_group_name_H-M   'P 1'
#
loop_
_entity.id
_entity.type
_entity.pdbx_description
1 polymer ?
#
loop_
_entity_poly.entity_id
_entity_poly.type
_entity_poly.pdbx_seq_one_letter_code
_entity_poly.pdbx_strand_id
1 'polypeptide(L)'
;MAIEPGRRGAASMTVTAADLSIAFRSGKVPALATPRIVALLEEATLAALEGALDPGQTSVGMRIHLDHLAPSAPGSEVVAHVELDQVDGRRLAFSAEARGEGADGPLLASATIIRVVVDTEAFLGRLGPPHRTDSTNP
;
A
#
# COMPACT_ATOMS: atom_id res chain seq x y z
N MET A 1 -3.08 -5.58 -22.11
CA MET A 1 -2.85 -5.82 -20.68
C MET A 1 -3.48 -7.13 -20.31
N ALA A 2 -2.68 -8.06 -19.87
CA ALA A 2 -3.14 -9.40 -19.60
C ALA A 2 -3.01 -9.74 -18.12
N ILE A 3 -3.68 -8.98 -17.28
CA ILE A 3 -3.67 -9.20 -15.85
C ILE A 3 -4.83 -10.08 -15.50
N GLU A 4 -4.56 -11.16 -14.77
CA GLU A 4 -5.60 -12.08 -14.35
C GLU A 4 -5.63 -12.25 -12.84
N PRO A 5 -6.80 -12.57 -12.27
CA PRO A 5 -6.91 -12.87 -10.84
C PRO A 5 -5.97 -14.00 -10.42
N GLY A 6 -5.63 -14.00 -9.14
CA GLY A 6 -4.75 -15.02 -8.57
C GLY A 6 -3.32 -14.58 -8.36
N ARG A 7 -2.93 -13.42 -8.88
CA ARG A 7 -1.58 -12.90 -8.66
C ARG A 7 -1.43 -12.56 -7.18
N ARG A 8 -0.27 -12.88 -6.63
CA ARG A 8 0.04 -12.64 -5.22
C ARG A 8 1.28 -11.81 -5.08
N GLY A 9 1.36 -11.07 -3.99
CA GLY A 9 2.52 -10.27 -3.66
C GLY A 9 2.72 -10.20 -2.16
N ALA A 10 3.93 -9.87 -1.75
CA ALA A 10 4.28 -9.73 -0.35
C ALA A 10 5.26 -8.58 -0.18
N ALA A 11 5.26 -8.01 1.01
CA ALA A 11 6.21 -7.00 1.43
C ALA A 11 6.41 -7.13 2.93
N SER A 12 7.57 -6.76 3.43
CA SER A 12 7.85 -6.86 4.86
C SER A 12 8.57 -5.63 5.35
N MET A 13 8.48 -5.39 6.65
CA MET A 13 9.17 -4.29 7.30
C MET A 13 9.51 -4.66 8.74
N THR A 14 10.51 -4.01 9.29
CA THR A 14 10.76 -4.00 10.72
C THR A 14 10.33 -2.63 11.23
N VAL A 15 9.51 -2.60 12.26
CA VAL A 15 8.97 -1.34 12.79
C VAL A 15 10.09 -0.53 13.44
N THR A 16 10.23 0.73 13.02
CA THR A 16 11.19 1.66 13.59
C THR A 16 10.47 2.87 14.19
N ALA A 17 11.20 3.73 14.84
CA ALA A 17 10.63 4.94 15.44
C ALA A 17 9.88 5.80 14.42
N ALA A 18 10.35 5.83 13.18
CA ALA A 18 9.71 6.61 12.11
C ALA A 18 8.36 6.06 11.69
N ASP A 19 8.05 4.81 12.05
CA ASP A 19 6.83 4.13 11.64
C ASP A 19 5.69 4.25 12.66
N LEU A 20 5.95 4.89 13.80
CA LEU A 20 4.99 4.94 14.90
C LEU A 20 3.93 6.00 14.72
N SER A 21 2.77 5.79 15.33
CA SER A 21 1.66 6.74 15.29
C SER A 21 2.09 8.14 15.71
N ILE A 22 2.99 8.25 16.68
CA ILE A 22 3.50 9.53 17.14
C ILE A 22 4.24 10.25 16.01
N ALA A 23 5.10 9.53 15.28
CA ALA A 23 5.86 10.10 14.17
C ALA A 23 4.97 10.52 13.01
N PHE A 24 3.92 9.74 12.74
CA PHE A 24 2.97 10.05 11.68
C PHE A 24 1.94 11.10 12.11
N ARG A 25 1.92 11.45 13.41
CA ARG A 25 0.94 12.38 13.97
C ARG A 25 -0.50 11.86 13.77
N SER A 26 -0.64 10.55 13.70
CA SER A 26 -1.93 9.88 13.53
C SER A 26 -2.45 9.27 14.83
N GLY A 27 -1.71 9.41 15.91
CA GLY A 27 -2.07 8.91 17.23
C GLY A 27 -1.04 9.35 18.26
N LYS A 28 -1.26 8.97 19.49
CA LYS A 28 -0.41 9.39 20.61
C LYS A 28 0.28 8.23 21.30
N VAL A 29 0.32 7.08 20.65
CA VAL A 29 0.95 5.88 21.21
C VAL A 29 2.18 5.45 20.41
N PRO A 30 3.18 4.84 21.03
CA PRO A 30 4.38 4.39 20.36
C PRO A 30 4.18 3.03 19.71
N ALA A 31 3.23 2.93 18.81
CA ALA A 31 2.91 1.70 18.10
C ALA A 31 2.84 1.99 16.59
N LEU A 32 3.00 0.94 15.79
CA LEU A 32 2.97 1.04 14.34
C LEU A 32 1.73 1.79 13.86
N ALA A 33 1.95 2.83 13.07
CA ALA A 33 0.88 3.69 12.60
C ALA A 33 0.02 3.01 11.55
N THR A 34 -1.30 3.21 11.63
CA THR A 34 -2.22 2.68 10.61
C THR A 34 -1.84 3.13 9.20
N PRO A 35 -1.52 4.41 8.93
CA PRO A 35 -1.08 4.80 7.59
C PRO A 35 0.16 4.07 7.11
N ARG A 36 1.05 3.68 8.03
CA ARG A 36 2.25 2.93 7.64
C ARG A 36 1.91 1.51 7.20
N ILE A 37 0.90 0.89 7.86
CA ILE A 37 0.40 -0.42 7.43
C ILE A 37 -0.22 -0.31 6.05
N VAL A 38 -0.98 0.74 5.79
CA VAL A 38 -1.57 0.98 4.46
C VAL A 38 -0.46 1.01 3.40
N ALA A 39 0.62 1.74 3.66
CA ALA A 39 1.73 1.82 2.71
C ALA A 39 2.37 0.44 2.47
N LEU A 40 2.52 -0.37 3.51
CA LEU A 40 3.09 -1.71 3.38
C LEU A 40 2.18 -2.61 2.52
N LEU A 41 0.87 -2.54 2.74
CA LEU A 41 -0.08 -3.32 1.96
C LEU A 41 -0.07 -2.87 0.49
N GLU A 42 0.03 -1.57 0.24
CA GLU A 42 0.14 -1.07 -1.13
C GLU A 42 1.43 -1.54 -1.79
N GLU A 43 2.52 -1.58 -1.05
CA GLU A 43 3.78 -2.10 -1.55
C GLU A 43 3.63 -3.57 -1.98
N ALA A 44 2.90 -4.36 -1.22
CA ALA A 44 2.62 -5.75 -1.57
C ALA A 44 1.79 -5.86 -2.85
N THR A 45 0.85 -4.93 -3.09
CA THR A 45 0.09 -4.94 -4.34
C THR A 45 0.98 -4.64 -5.54
N LEU A 46 1.98 -3.76 -5.37
CA LEU A 46 2.93 -3.48 -6.45
C LEU A 46 3.77 -4.73 -6.74
N ALA A 47 4.16 -5.47 -5.73
CA ALA A 47 4.87 -6.73 -5.92
C ALA A 47 4.01 -7.74 -6.68
N ALA A 48 2.71 -7.80 -6.39
CA ALA A 48 1.79 -8.70 -7.08
C ALA A 48 1.66 -8.35 -8.57
N LEU A 49 1.83 -7.07 -8.92
CA LEU A 49 1.69 -6.60 -10.30
C LEU A 49 3.00 -6.57 -11.07
N GLU A 50 4.11 -6.98 -10.45
CA GLU A 50 5.41 -6.97 -11.09
C GLU A 50 5.37 -7.75 -12.40
N GLY A 51 5.77 -7.09 -13.49
CA GLY A 51 5.80 -7.71 -14.82
C GLY A 51 4.44 -7.87 -15.50
N ALA A 52 3.36 -7.43 -14.87
CA ALA A 52 2.00 -7.62 -15.41
C ALA A 52 1.50 -6.44 -16.24
N LEU A 53 2.06 -5.26 -16.05
CA LEU A 53 1.59 -4.07 -16.75
C LEU A 53 2.34 -3.88 -18.05
N ASP A 54 1.66 -3.28 -19.03
CA ASP A 54 2.29 -2.97 -20.31
C ASP A 54 3.28 -1.82 -20.14
N PRO A 55 4.26 -1.68 -21.03
CA PRO A 55 5.16 -0.53 -21.00
C PRO A 55 4.37 0.79 -21.01
N GLY A 56 4.77 1.72 -20.19
CA GLY A 56 4.09 3.01 -20.07
C GLY A 56 2.87 3.00 -19.17
N GLN A 57 2.56 1.87 -18.56
CA GLN A 57 1.46 1.77 -17.60
C GLN A 57 1.98 1.65 -16.18
N THR A 58 1.19 2.14 -15.24
CA THR A 58 1.40 1.93 -13.81
C THR A 58 0.05 1.77 -13.13
N SER A 59 0.04 1.58 -11.83
CA SER A 59 -1.21 1.57 -11.09
C SER A 59 -1.14 2.58 -9.95
N VAL A 60 -2.30 3.10 -9.59
CA VAL A 60 -2.43 4.03 -8.46
C VAL A 60 -3.52 3.52 -7.52
N GLY A 61 -3.35 3.82 -6.23
CA GLY A 61 -4.37 3.45 -5.23
C GLY A 61 -5.61 4.31 -5.39
N MET A 62 -6.78 3.69 -5.30
CA MET A 62 -8.04 4.39 -5.42
C MET A 62 -8.88 4.31 -4.15
N ARG A 63 -8.88 3.14 -3.50
CA ARG A 63 -9.72 2.93 -2.31
C ARG A 63 -9.10 1.86 -1.43
N ILE A 64 -9.13 2.09 -0.14
CA ILE A 64 -8.69 1.11 0.84
C ILE A 64 -9.69 1.05 1.97
N HIS A 65 -10.13 -0.16 2.29
CA HIS A 65 -10.89 -0.42 3.50
C HIS A 65 -10.00 -1.27 4.37
N LEU A 66 -9.63 -0.78 5.54
CA LEU A 66 -8.68 -1.46 6.41
C LEU A 66 -9.19 -1.52 7.84
N ASP A 67 -9.02 -2.69 8.45
CA ASP A 67 -9.21 -2.87 9.88
C ASP A 67 -7.83 -3.12 10.48
N HIS A 68 -7.39 -2.25 11.38
CA HIS A 68 -6.14 -2.41 12.12
C HIS A 68 -6.49 -3.09 13.43
N LEU A 69 -6.20 -4.38 13.52
CA LEU A 69 -6.73 -5.26 14.56
C LEU A 69 -5.86 -5.42 15.77
N ALA A 70 -4.55 -5.26 15.64
CA ALA A 70 -3.63 -5.44 16.75
C ALA A 70 -2.41 -4.53 16.60
N PRO A 71 -1.83 -4.05 17.71
CA PRO A 71 -0.70 -3.14 17.66
C PRO A 71 0.62 -3.89 17.43
N SER A 72 1.64 -3.15 16.97
CA SER A 72 3.00 -3.67 16.84
C SER A 72 3.98 -2.68 17.43
N ALA A 73 4.92 -3.19 18.22
CA ALA A 73 5.93 -2.39 18.88
C ALA A 73 7.14 -2.15 17.99
N PRO A 74 7.96 -1.14 18.29
CA PRO A 74 9.23 -0.97 17.61
C PRO A 74 10.07 -2.25 17.68
N GLY A 75 10.73 -2.59 16.58
CA GLY A 75 11.54 -3.81 16.49
C GLY A 75 10.77 -5.03 15.99
N SER A 76 9.44 -4.96 15.96
CA SER A 76 8.63 -6.08 15.49
C SER A 76 8.72 -6.19 13.96
N GLU A 77 8.62 -7.41 13.46
CA GLU A 77 8.56 -7.65 12.02
C GLU A 77 7.11 -7.76 11.59
N VAL A 78 6.78 -7.17 10.47
CA VAL A 78 5.42 -7.21 9.91
C VAL A 78 5.53 -7.65 8.46
N VAL A 79 4.71 -8.61 8.07
CA VAL A 79 4.68 -9.13 6.71
C VAL A 79 3.28 -8.91 6.13
N ALA A 80 3.23 -8.31 4.96
CA ALA A 80 1.98 -8.09 4.23
C ALA A 80 1.87 -9.10 3.09
N HIS A 81 0.68 -9.64 2.90
CA HIS A 81 0.36 -10.51 1.77
C HIS A 81 -0.90 -10.02 1.10
N VAL A 82 -0.89 -10.02 -0.22
CA VAL A 82 -2.07 -9.65 -1.00
C VAL A 82 -2.33 -10.66 -2.10
N GLU A 83 -3.58 -10.72 -2.51
CA GLU A 83 -3.98 -11.51 -3.67
C GLU A 83 -4.91 -10.67 -4.53
N LEU A 84 -4.68 -10.67 -5.83
CA LEU A 84 -5.57 -10.02 -6.79
C LEU A 84 -6.79 -10.91 -6.99
N ASP A 85 -7.95 -10.44 -6.57
CA ASP A 85 -9.18 -11.22 -6.60
C ASP A 85 -10.02 -10.95 -7.84
N GLN A 86 -10.06 -9.72 -8.32
CA GLN A 86 -10.89 -9.33 -9.45
C GLN A 86 -10.21 -8.31 -10.34
N VAL A 87 -10.45 -8.45 -11.62
CA VAL A 87 -10.01 -7.46 -12.63
C VAL A 87 -11.26 -7.01 -13.36
N ASP A 88 -11.57 -5.73 -13.25
CA ASP A 88 -12.73 -5.14 -13.92
C ASP A 88 -12.23 -3.96 -14.74
N GLY A 89 -11.92 -4.22 -16.00
CA GLY A 89 -11.29 -3.22 -16.85
C GLY A 89 -9.95 -2.81 -16.25
N ARG A 90 -9.80 -1.53 -15.91
CA ARG A 90 -8.58 -1.01 -15.30
C ARG A 90 -8.59 -1.07 -13.78
N ARG A 91 -9.69 -1.50 -13.18
CA ARG A 91 -9.78 -1.63 -11.72
C ARG A 91 -9.33 -3.00 -11.27
N LEU A 92 -8.45 -3.02 -10.28
CA LEU A 92 -7.88 -4.23 -9.73
C LEU A 92 -8.23 -4.28 -8.25
N ALA A 93 -8.94 -5.33 -7.85
CA ALA A 93 -9.38 -5.51 -6.48
C ALA A 93 -8.53 -6.58 -5.78
N PHE A 94 -7.94 -6.20 -4.66
CA PHE A 94 -7.08 -7.07 -3.87
C PHE A 94 -7.67 -7.33 -2.50
N SER A 95 -7.50 -8.54 -2.00
CA SER A 95 -7.60 -8.83 -0.57
C SER A 95 -6.19 -8.77 0.00
N ALA A 96 -6.06 -8.29 1.23
CA ALA A 96 -4.76 -8.03 1.84
C ALA A 96 -4.81 -8.32 3.33
N GLU A 97 -3.67 -8.77 3.89
CA GLU A 97 -3.53 -8.91 5.31
C GLU A 97 -2.09 -8.65 5.72
N ALA A 98 -1.92 -8.18 6.94
CA ALA A 98 -0.61 -7.99 7.55
C ALA A 98 -0.55 -8.84 8.81
N ARG A 99 0.56 -9.56 8.98
CA ARG A 99 0.80 -10.40 10.15
C ARG A 99 2.10 -10.02 10.82
N GLY A 100 2.15 -10.19 12.13
CA GLY A 100 3.40 -10.03 12.89
C GLY A 100 4.15 -11.33 12.93
N GLU A 101 5.47 -11.22 13.19
CA GLU A 101 6.32 -12.40 13.39
C GLU A 101 6.30 -13.41 12.24
N GLY A 102 6.26 -12.90 11.01
CA GLY A 102 6.29 -13.76 9.83
C GLY A 102 4.90 -14.07 9.29
N ALA A 103 4.88 -14.87 8.22
CA ALA A 103 3.64 -15.12 7.46
C ALA A 103 2.57 -15.87 8.26
N ASP A 104 2.97 -16.61 9.30
CA ASP A 104 2.04 -17.39 10.10
C ASP A 104 1.79 -16.77 11.47
N GLY A 105 2.26 -15.57 11.69
CA GLY A 105 2.06 -14.88 12.97
C GLY A 105 0.67 -14.30 13.14
N PRO A 106 0.44 -13.57 14.24
CA PRO A 106 -0.88 -13.02 14.52
C PRO A 106 -1.33 -12.00 13.47
N LEU A 107 -2.61 -12.00 13.17
CA LEU A 107 -3.19 -11.06 12.21
C LEU A 107 -3.24 -9.66 12.83
N LEU A 108 -2.54 -8.74 12.19
CA LEU A 108 -2.46 -7.35 12.64
C LEU A 108 -3.44 -6.44 11.91
N ALA A 109 -3.72 -6.74 10.65
CA ALA A 109 -4.63 -5.95 9.86
C ALA A 109 -5.19 -6.77 8.71
N SER A 110 -6.40 -6.42 8.27
CA SER A 110 -6.97 -6.97 7.04
C SER A 110 -7.56 -5.84 6.23
N ALA A 111 -7.54 -5.98 4.91
CA ALA A 111 -7.98 -4.89 4.05
C ALA A 111 -8.47 -5.38 2.69
N THR A 112 -9.24 -4.53 2.03
CA THR A 112 -9.51 -4.65 0.61
C THR A 112 -8.97 -3.38 -0.05
N ILE A 113 -8.31 -3.55 -1.19
CA ILE A 113 -7.64 -2.46 -1.88
C ILE A 113 -8.07 -2.43 -3.33
N ILE A 114 -8.46 -1.28 -3.83
CA ILE A 114 -8.73 -1.07 -5.24
C ILE A 114 -7.61 -0.22 -5.81
N ARG A 115 -6.95 -0.72 -6.84
CA ARG A 115 -5.97 0.05 -7.61
C ARG A 115 -6.50 0.22 -9.02
N VAL A 116 -6.03 1.25 -9.71
CA VAL A 116 -6.44 1.53 -11.08
C VAL A 116 -5.21 1.58 -11.95
N VAL A 117 -5.24 0.86 -13.06
CA VAL A 117 -4.16 0.92 -14.05
C VAL A 117 -4.34 2.20 -14.85
N VAL A 118 -3.27 2.96 -14.99
CA VAL A 118 -3.28 4.22 -15.73
C VAL A 118 -2.11 4.26 -16.70
N ASP A 119 -2.27 5.04 -17.75
CA ASP A 119 -1.13 5.37 -18.62
C ASP A 119 -0.33 6.42 -17.88
N THR A 120 0.90 6.13 -17.56
CA THR A 120 1.72 6.98 -16.70
C THR A 120 1.81 8.42 -17.22
N GLU A 121 2.09 8.57 -18.49
CA GLU A 121 2.24 9.91 -19.07
C GLU A 121 0.93 10.70 -19.03
N ALA A 122 -0.18 10.06 -19.37
CA ALA A 122 -1.48 10.70 -19.32
C ALA A 122 -1.87 11.08 -17.89
N PHE A 123 -1.57 10.21 -16.93
CA PHE A 123 -1.86 10.47 -15.53
C PHE A 123 -1.04 11.66 -15.02
N LEU A 124 0.25 11.68 -15.32
CA LEU A 124 1.11 12.79 -14.90
C LEU A 124 0.67 14.11 -15.54
N GLY A 125 0.17 14.07 -16.78
CA GLY A 125 -0.37 15.27 -17.43
C GLY A 125 -1.56 15.88 -16.71
N ARG A 126 -2.32 15.05 -15.98
CA ARG A 126 -3.47 15.55 -15.21
C ARG A 126 -3.05 16.32 -13.96
N LEU A 127 -1.81 16.18 -13.53
CA LEU A 127 -1.31 16.92 -12.38
C LEU A 127 -1.02 18.38 -12.74
N GLY A 128 -0.85 18.66 -14.01
CA GLY A 128 -0.47 19.98 -14.46
C GLY A 128 0.97 20.32 -14.09
N PRO A 129 1.42 21.56 -14.35
CA PRO A 129 2.77 21.96 -13.96
C PRO A 129 2.90 22.00 -12.45
N PRO A 130 4.10 21.81 -11.92
CA PRO A 130 4.32 21.88 -10.48
C PRO A 130 3.88 23.24 -9.94
N HIS A 131 3.25 23.20 -8.77
CA HIS A 131 2.91 24.45 -8.12
C HIS A 131 4.21 25.13 -7.71
N ARG A 132 4.29 26.47 -7.98
CA ARG A 132 5.37 27.21 -7.49
C ARG A 132 5.18 27.34 -6.04
N THR A 133 5.90 26.63 -5.30
CA THR A 133 6.02 26.93 -3.97
C THR A 133 6.82 28.15 -4.02
N ASP A 134 6.30 29.16 -3.76
CA ASP A 134 6.98 30.28 -3.63
C ASP A 134 7.86 30.08 -2.53
N SER A 135 8.98 29.82 -2.90
CA SER A 135 9.90 29.57 -1.90
C SER A 135 10.00 30.65 -1.00
N THR A 136 9.42 31.53 -1.34
CA THR A 136 9.39 32.57 -0.58
C THR A 136 8.26 32.47 0.17
N ASN A 137 7.45 31.71 -0.18
CA ASN A 137 6.45 31.59 0.31
C ASN A 137 6.60 30.80 1.07
N PRO A 138 6.95 31.13 1.52
CA PRO A 138 7.25 30.34 2.24
C PRO A 138 6.40 30.23 3.02
#